data_52c5c62704392968d288c2bfc941d463
#
_entry.id   52c5c62704392968d288c2bfc941d463
#
_cell.length_a   1.000
_cell.length_b   1.000
_cell.length_c   1.000
_cell.angle_alpha   90.00
_cell.angle_beta   90.00
_cell.angle_gamma   90.00
#
_symmetry.space_group_name_H-M   'P 1'
#
loop_
_entity.id
_entity.type
_entity.pdbx_description
1 polymer ?
#
loop_
_entity_poly.entity_id
_entity_poly.type
_entity_poly.pdbx_seq_one_letter_code
_entity_poly.pdbx_strand_id
1 'polypeptide(L)'
;FPKGISQLAKTVLSIPTHLRNFFSAGAFASANGIFFEGLTNPGLLKKAFAEGIDTSGLLKLGPNSAQAQEAYRELLELGVVNSQVQIGDLINLLKDATGNPGVVSTDTILRPMLTKLKKLGNFFQGKYVAEDDTWKITNYVVELDRLKKAAVKRGVDVTNKETLRGLKQEAANIVKNTVPN
;
A
#
# COMPACT_ATOMS: atom_id res chain seq x y z
N PHE A 1 -0.28 -22.75 23.65
CA PHE A 1 -0.64 -21.61 22.78
C PHE A 1 -1.34 -22.17 21.55
N PRO A 2 -2.53 -21.64 21.16
CA PRO A 2 -3.21 -22.08 19.94
C PRO A 2 -2.31 -21.83 18.73
N LYS A 3 -2.23 -22.81 17.83
CA LYS A 3 -1.39 -22.77 16.60
C LYS A 3 -1.61 -21.49 15.76
N GLY A 4 -2.84 -20.96 15.72
CA GLY A 4 -3.17 -19.74 14.98
C GLY A 4 -2.52 -18.46 15.51
N ILE A 5 -2.37 -18.30 16.85
CA ILE A 5 -1.69 -17.13 17.45
C ILE A 5 -0.19 -17.16 17.13
N SER A 6 0.41 -18.35 17.13
CA SER A 6 1.82 -18.52 16.77
C SER A 6 2.08 -18.21 15.31
N GLN A 7 1.18 -18.58 14.41
CA GLN A 7 1.26 -18.24 12.97
C GLN A 7 1.08 -16.74 12.73
N LEU A 8 0.10 -16.11 13.38
CA LEU A 8 -0.13 -14.66 13.31
C LEU A 8 1.10 -13.88 13.78
N ALA A 9 1.68 -14.29 14.93
CA ALA A 9 2.88 -13.65 15.43
C ALA A 9 4.08 -13.79 14.50
N LYS A 10 4.22 -14.92 13.82
CA LYS A 10 5.32 -15.17 12.88
C LYS A 10 5.15 -14.44 11.55
N THR A 11 3.92 -14.21 11.08
CA THR A 11 3.67 -13.62 9.76
C THR A 11 3.42 -12.12 9.85
N VAL A 12 2.55 -11.67 10.74
CA VAL A 12 2.09 -10.27 10.80
C VAL A 12 2.93 -9.41 11.75
N LEU A 13 3.50 -10.01 12.81
CA LEU A 13 4.30 -9.28 13.80
C LEU A 13 5.82 -9.37 13.54
N SER A 14 6.23 -10.07 12.49
CA SER A 14 7.65 -10.30 12.20
C SER A 14 8.25 -9.16 11.37
N ILE A 15 9.15 -8.37 11.96
CA ILE A 15 9.93 -7.34 11.25
C ILE A 15 10.63 -7.93 10.00
N PRO A 16 11.27 -9.12 10.03
CA PRO A 16 11.83 -9.72 8.82
C PRO A 16 10.81 -9.96 7.71
N THR A 17 9.57 -10.31 8.04
CA THR A 17 8.50 -10.49 7.04
C THR A 17 8.13 -9.17 6.38
N HIS A 18 8.00 -8.09 7.14
CA HIS A 18 7.74 -6.76 6.60
C HIS A 18 8.86 -6.29 5.68
N LEU A 19 10.12 -6.41 6.11
CA LEU A 19 11.26 -6.06 5.28
C LEU A 19 11.30 -6.88 3.99
N ARG A 20 11.06 -8.20 4.07
CA ARG A 20 11.01 -9.07 2.89
C ARG A 20 9.91 -8.64 1.93
N ASN A 21 8.71 -8.35 2.41
CA ASN A 21 7.60 -7.91 1.57
C ASN A 21 7.89 -6.57 0.92
N PHE A 22 8.43 -5.61 1.68
CA PHE A 22 8.84 -4.31 1.17
C PHE A 22 9.88 -4.43 0.05
N PHE A 23 10.93 -5.25 0.25
CA PHE A 23 11.94 -5.47 -0.79
C PHE A 23 11.40 -6.25 -1.98
N SER A 24 10.50 -7.21 -1.77
CA SER A 24 9.86 -7.94 -2.87
C SER A 24 8.99 -7.01 -3.73
N ALA A 25 8.18 -6.17 -3.10
CA ALA A 25 7.38 -5.16 -3.81
C ALA A 25 8.27 -4.17 -4.56
N GLY A 26 9.39 -3.75 -3.96
CA GLY A 26 10.41 -2.93 -4.63
C GLY A 26 11.06 -3.63 -5.83
N ALA A 27 11.31 -4.93 -5.74
CA ALA A 27 11.84 -5.70 -6.86
C ALA A 27 10.85 -5.79 -8.02
N PHE A 28 9.55 -6.01 -7.74
CA PHE A 28 8.51 -5.94 -8.77
C PHE A 28 8.40 -4.55 -9.39
N ALA A 29 8.41 -3.51 -8.59
CA ALA A 29 8.42 -2.13 -9.07
C ALA A 29 9.62 -1.88 -10.00
N SER A 30 10.79 -2.40 -9.64
CA SER A 30 12.02 -2.29 -10.44
C SER A 30 11.92 -3.04 -11.76
N ALA A 31 11.32 -4.23 -11.78
CA ALA A 31 11.07 -4.99 -13.00
C ALA A 31 10.15 -4.24 -13.99
N ASN A 32 9.28 -3.37 -13.48
CA ASN A 32 8.39 -2.50 -14.27
C ASN A 32 9.03 -1.17 -14.71
N GLY A 33 10.34 -1.03 -14.61
CA GLY A 33 11.09 0.09 -15.18
C GLY A 33 11.42 1.22 -14.21
N ILE A 34 10.95 1.21 -12.96
CA ILE A 34 11.32 2.21 -11.94
C ILE A 34 12.84 2.27 -11.74
N PHE A 35 13.52 1.14 -11.84
CA PHE A 35 14.97 1.09 -11.72
C PHE A 35 15.66 1.91 -12.82
N PHE A 36 15.20 1.78 -14.08
CA PHE A 36 15.73 2.56 -15.19
C PHE A 36 15.43 4.06 -15.04
N GLU A 37 14.21 4.41 -14.57
CA GLU A 37 13.89 5.80 -14.27
C GLU A 37 14.78 6.35 -13.14
N GLY A 38 15.08 5.55 -12.12
CA GLY A 38 16.00 5.91 -11.06
C GLY A 38 17.43 6.20 -11.55
N LEU A 39 17.91 5.47 -12.56
CA LEU A 39 19.21 5.70 -13.18
C LEU A 39 19.24 6.96 -14.06
N THR A 40 18.15 7.21 -14.79
CA THR A 40 18.06 8.34 -15.73
C THR A 40 17.57 9.62 -15.07
N ASN A 41 16.74 9.52 -14.05
CA ASN A 41 16.14 10.64 -13.33
C ASN A 41 15.99 10.37 -11.83
N PRO A 42 17.12 10.34 -11.08
CA PRO A 42 17.10 10.00 -9.65
C PRO A 42 16.29 11.01 -8.82
N GLY A 43 16.16 12.26 -9.27
CA GLY A 43 15.35 13.29 -8.60
C GLY A 43 13.87 12.96 -8.65
N LEU A 44 13.36 12.46 -9.79
CA LEU A 44 11.98 12.02 -9.92
C LEU A 44 11.69 10.82 -9.03
N LEU A 45 12.57 9.81 -9.04
CA LEU A 45 12.38 8.62 -8.22
C LEU A 45 12.36 8.96 -6.72
N LYS A 46 13.29 9.80 -6.27
CA LYS A 46 13.32 10.27 -4.87
C LYS A 46 12.02 10.99 -4.50
N LYS A 47 11.53 11.88 -5.37
CA LYS A 47 10.26 12.61 -5.17
C LYS A 47 9.08 11.64 -5.13
N ALA A 48 8.97 10.74 -6.10
CA ALA A 48 7.88 9.76 -6.19
C ALA A 48 7.85 8.83 -4.97
N PHE A 49 9.01 8.39 -4.50
CA PHE A 49 9.11 7.55 -3.31
C PHE A 49 8.74 8.31 -2.02
N ALA A 50 9.18 9.57 -1.88
CA ALA A 50 8.77 10.41 -0.76
C ALA A 50 7.26 10.65 -0.75
N GLU A 51 6.64 10.89 -1.90
CA GLU A 51 5.20 11.02 -2.07
C GLU A 51 4.48 9.69 -1.75
N GLY A 52 5.05 8.56 -2.17
CA GLY A 52 4.56 7.23 -1.82
C GLY A 52 4.52 7.00 -0.32
N ILE A 53 5.60 7.31 0.40
CA ILE A 53 5.69 7.20 1.86
C ILE A 53 4.69 8.13 2.56
N ASP A 54 4.58 9.37 2.11
CA ASP A 54 3.69 10.37 2.73
C ASP A 54 2.22 10.02 2.53
N THR A 55 1.86 9.66 1.30
CA THR A 55 0.47 9.34 0.92
C THR A 55 0.01 8.01 1.49
N SER A 56 0.85 6.97 1.50
CA SER A 56 0.52 5.67 2.11
C SER A 56 0.47 5.71 3.64
N GLY A 57 1.14 6.69 4.25
CA GLY A 57 1.29 6.77 5.70
C GLY A 57 2.24 5.72 6.28
N LEU A 58 3.23 5.24 5.52
CA LEU A 58 4.16 4.18 5.92
C LEU A 58 4.90 4.49 7.23
N LEU A 59 5.35 5.72 7.43
CA LEU A 59 6.07 6.14 8.64
C LEU A 59 5.13 6.51 9.79
N LYS A 60 3.89 6.89 9.49
CA LYS A 60 2.84 7.22 10.45
C LYS A 60 1.60 6.38 10.13
N LEU A 61 0.68 6.26 11.05
CA LEU A 61 -0.56 5.53 10.82
C LEU A 61 -1.57 6.40 10.05
N GLY A 62 -1.37 6.52 8.75
CA GLY A 62 -2.23 7.23 7.82
C GLY A 62 -1.53 8.39 7.11
N PRO A 63 -2.18 8.98 6.08
CA PRO A 63 -1.66 10.10 5.31
C PRO A 63 -1.32 11.28 6.21
N ASN A 64 -0.15 11.89 5.99
CA ASN A 64 0.42 12.89 6.91
C ASN A 64 -0.21 14.28 6.81
N SER A 65 -0.92 14.59 5.71
CA SER A 65 -1.49 15.91 5.42
C SER A 65 -2.87 15.80 4.77
N ALA A 66 -3.63 16.89 4.75
CA ALA A 66 -4.89 16.96 4.02
C ALA A 66 -4.70 16.68 2.52
N GLN A 67 -3.59 17.16 1.94
CA GLN A 67 -3.23 16.90 0.54
C GLN A 67 -2.93 15.43 0.30
N ALA A 68 -2.19 14.77 1.20
CA ALA A 68 -1.92 13.34 1.13
C ALA A 68 -3.20 12.51 1.26
N GLN A 69 -4.16 12.95 2.09
CA GLN A 69 -5.46 12.30 2.23
C GLN A 69 -6.28 12.40 0.93
N GLU A 70 -6.29 13.57 0.29
CA GLU A 70 -6.99 13.79 -0.98
C GLU A 70 -6.34 12.95 -2.10
N ALA A 71 -5.01 12.97 -2.20
CA ALA A 71 -4.27 12.13 -3.13
C ALA A 71 -4.55 10.64 -2.92
N TYR A 72 -4.60 10.17 -1.67
CA TYR A 72 -4.92 8.78 -1.36
C TYR A 72 -6.35 8.40 -1.78
N ARG A 73 -7.33 9.30 -1.58
CA ARG A 73 -8.71 9.08 -2.05
C ARG A 73 -8.77 8.98 -3.57
N GLU A 74 -8.08 9.88 -4.29
CA GLU A 74 -8.00 9.81 -5.75
C GLU A 74 -7.40 8.47 -6.21
N LEU A 75 -6.37 7.99 -5.55
CA LEU A 75 -5.74 6.71 -5.87
C LEU A 75 -6.64 5.50 -5.57
N LEU A 76 -7.49 5.58 -4.54
CA LEU A 76 -8.54 4.60 -4.28
C LEU A 76 -9.59 4.60 -5.40
N GLU A 77 -10.06 5.78 -5.82
CA GLU A 77 -11.03 5.92 -6.92
C GLU A 77 -10.48 5.40 -8.24
N LEU A 78 -9.19 5.63 -8.51
CA LEU A 78 -8.48 5.10 -9.67
C LEU A 78 -8.18 3.60 -9.55
N GLY A 79 -8.32 3.01 -8.36
CA GLY A 79 -8.03 1.61 -8.08
C GLY A 79 -6.55 1.26 -8.08
N VAL A 80 -5.67 2.23 -7.86
CA VAL A 80 -4.21 2.02 -7.70
C VAL A 80 -3.90 1.36 -6.36
N VAL A 81 -4.56 1.83 -5.31
CA VAL A 81 -4.47 1.27 -3.96
C VAL A 81 -5.78 0.56 -3.62
N ASN A 82 -5.70 -0.55 -2.89
CA ASN A 82 -6.85 -1.42 -2.69
C ASN A 82 -6.92 -1.91 -1.23
N SER A 83 -7.09 -0.97 -0.31
CA SER A 83 -7.08 -1.22 1.12
C SER A 83 -8.18 -2.15 1.63
N GLN A 84 -9.29 -2.30 0.89
CA GLN A 84 -10.46 -3.05 1.36
C GLN A 84 -10.35 -4.57 1.21
N VAL A 85 -9.72 -5.06 0.13
CA VAL A 85 -9.59 -6.50 -0.10
C VAL A 85 -8.61 -7.13 0.88
N GLN A 86 -7.47 -6.49 1.11
CA GLN A 86 -6.46 -6.98 2.05
C GLN A 86 -6.93 -6.93 3.51
N ILE A 87 -7.76 -5.93 3.88
CA ILE A 87 -8.38 -5.84 5.20
C ILE A 87 -9.38 -6.98 5.43
N GLY A 88 -10.18 -7.33 4.43
CA GLY A 88 -11.12 -8.45 4.50
C GLY A 88 -10.43 -9.80 4.75
N ASP A 89 -9.38 -10.08 4.00
CA ASP A 89 -8.62 -11.33 4.10
C ASP A 89 -7.90 -11.45 5.44
N LEU A 90 -7.36 -10.35 5.95
CA LEU A 90 -6.69 -10.36 7.24
C LEU A 90 -7.68 -10.45 8.42
N ILE A 91 -8.86 -9.84 8.32
CA ILE A 91 -9.96 -10.05 9.28
C ILE A 91 -10.40 -11.51 9.31
N ASN A 92 -10.47 -12.15 8.15
CA ASN A 92 -10.80 -13.56 8.04
C ASN A 92 -9.69 -14.45 8.64
N LEU A 93 -8.43 -14.17 8.34
CA LEU A 93 -7.28 -14.84 8.97
C LEU A 93 -7.26 -14.65 10.50
N LEU A 94 -7.62 -13.46 10.99
CA LEU A 94 -7.75 -13.20 12.44
C LEU A 94 -8.92 -13.98 13.05
N LYS A 95 -10.05 -14.09 12.36
CA LYS A 95 -11.20 -14.92 12.79
C LYS A 95 -10.84 -16.40 12.85
N ASP A 96 -10.15 -16.91 11.82
CA ASP A 96 -9.71 -18.30 11.76
C ASP A 96 -8.64 -18.61 12.82
N ALA A 97 -7.74 -17.68 13.08
CA ALA A 97 -6.69 -17.81 14.09
C ALA A 97 -7.21 -17.74 15.54
N THR A 98 -8.31 -17.02 15.78
CA THR A 98 -8.91 -16.86 17.11
C THR A 98 -9.94 -17.96 17.45
N GLY A 99 -10.30 -18.80 16.46
CA GLY A 99 -11.35 -19.81 16.64
C GLY A 99 -12.73 -19.17 16.81
N ASN A 100 -13.77 -19.90 16.47
CA ASN A 100 -15.14 -19.44 16.57
C ASN A 100 -15.42 -18.87 17.99
N PRO A 101 -15.95 -17.64 18.15
CA PRO A 101 -16.13 -17.02 19.47
C PRO A 101 -17.21 -17.65 20.36
N GLY A 102 -17.62 -18.87 20.05
CA GLY A 102 -18.72 -19.56 20.71
C GLY A 102 -18.39 -20.36 21.96
N VAL A 103 -17.13 -20.61 22.28
CA VAL A 103 -16.76 -21.47 23.42
C VAL A 103 -15.46 -21.00 24.07
N VAL A 104 -15.50 -20.00 24.93
CA VAL A 104 -14.62 -19.93 26.12
C VAL A 104 -15.17 -18.89 27.12
N SER A 105 -15.78 -19.36 28.17
CA SER A 105 -16.08 -18.61 29.37
C SER A 105 -14.85 -18.55 30.28
N THR A 106 -13.91 -17.67 29.98
CA THR A 106 -12.86 -17.22 30.92
C THR A 106 -12.62 -15.72 30.70
N ASP A 107 -13.63 -14.96 31.07
CA ASP A 107 -13.86 -13.59 30.60
C ASP A 107 -12.91 -12.53 31.18
N THR A 108 -12.17 -12.80 32.25
CA THR A 108 -11.51 -11.73 33.01
C THR A 108 -10.04 -11.48 32.64
N ILE A 109 -9.34 -12.48 32.11
CA ILE A 109 -7.90 -12.36 31.78
C ILE A 109 -7.68 -12.29 30.26
N LEU A 110 -8.53 -12.96 29.47
CA LEU A 110 -8.37 -13.02 28.02
C LEU A 110 -8.87 -11.76 27.28
N ARG A 111 -9.91 -11.08 27.79
CA ARG A 111 -10.42 -9.85 27.18
C ARG A 111 -9.38 -8.72 27.04
N PRO A 112 -8.65 -8.33 28.09
CA PRO A 112 -7.64 -7.27 27.96
C PRO A 112 -6.46 -7.68 27.07
N MET A 113 -6.11 -8.99 27.06
CA MET A 113 -5.05 -9.52 26.22
C MET A 113 -5.50 -9.56 24.73
N LEU A 114 -6.72 -9.98 24.45
CA LEU A 114 -7.33 -9.95 23.11
C LEU A 114 -7.50 -8.52 22.60
N THR A 115 -7.86 -7.57 23.45
CA THR A 115 -7.97 -6.16 23.08
C THR A 115 -6.61 -5.54 22.73
N LYS A 116 -5.56 -5.88 23.48
CA LYS A 116 -4.19 -5.48 23.17
C LYS A 116 -3.68 -6.14 21.88
N LEU A 117 -3.93 -7.43 21.69
CA LEU A 117 -3.60 -8.16 20.47
C LEU A 117 -4.34 -7.61 19.25
N LYS A 118 -5.62 -7.23 19.40
CA LYS A 118 -6.41 -6.59 18.35
C LYS A 118 -5.88 -5.21 17.99
N LYS A 119 -5.48 -4.39 18.97
CA LYS A 119 -4.82 -3.09 18.73
C LYS A 119 -3.45 -3.25 18.05
N LEU A 120 -2.65 -4.22 18.49
CA LEU A 120 -1.39 -4.55 17.83
C LEU A 120 -1.63 -5.09 16.40
N GLY A 121 -2.58 -5.98 16.21
CA GLY A 121 -2.96 -6.50 14.91
C GLY A 121 -3.34 -5.39 13.94
N ASN A 122 -4.20 -4.46 14.36
CA ASN A 122 -4.59 -3.31 13.55
C ASN A 122 -3.40 -2.37 13.23
N PHE A 123 -2.46 -2.22 14.16
CA PHE A 123 -1.25 -1.43 13.96
C PHE A 123 -0.35 -2.03 12.87
N PHE A 124 -0.06 -3.32 12.98
CA PHE A 124 0.80 -4.02 12.01
C PHE A 124 0.12 -4.19 10.66
N GLN A 125 -1.21 -4.36 10.66
CA GLN A 125 -2.02 -4.40 9.45
C GLN A 125 -1.92 -3.10 8.65
N GLY A 126 -2.08 -1.95 9.31
CA GLY A 126 -1.91 -0.65 8.66
C GLY A 126 -0.51 -0.49 8.04
N LYS A 127 0.52 -1.01 8.70
CA LYS A 127 1.90 -1.00 8.18
C LYS A 127 2.06 -1.89 6.95
N TYR A 128 1.50 -3.09 6.96
CA TYR A 128 1.58 -4.03 5.84
C TYR A 128 0.93 -3.47 4.56
N VAL A 129 -0.27 -2.90 4.69
CA VAL A 129 -0.96 -2.24 3.57
C VAL A 129 -0.15 -1.03 3.08
N ALA A 130 0.36 -0.21 3.99
CA ALA A 130 1.15 0.97 3.63
C ALA A 130 2.48 0.63 2.91
N GLU A 131 3.07 -0.53 3.19
CA GLU A 131 4.27 -1.01 2.48
C GLU A 131 3.98 -1.26 0.99
N ASP A 132 2.91 -1.95 0.69
CA ASP A 132 2.47 -2.24 -0.68
C ASP A 132 2.00 -0.97 -1.40
N ASP A 133 1.17 -0.18 -0.73
CA ASP A 133 0.67 1.08 -1.26
C ASP A 133 1.80 2.06 -1.58
N THR A 134 2.87 2.11 -0.77
CA THR A 134 4.04 2.97 -1.04
C THR A 134 4.62 2.69 -2.43
N TRP A 135 4.81 1.43 -2.77
CA TRP A 135 5.37 1.06 -4.08
C TRP A 135 4.38 1.28 -5.22
N LYS A 136 3.10 0.98 -5.02
CA LYS A 136 2.06 1.25 -6.01
C LYS A 136 1.95 2.75 -6.31
N ILE A 137 1.97 3.59 -5.29
CA ILE A 137 1.94 5.05 -5.42
C ILE A 137 3.21 5.56 -6.11
N THR A 138 4.38 5.05 -5.71
CA THR A 138 5.65 5.41 -6.36
C THR A 138 5.62 5.10 -7.85
N ASN A 139 5.17 3.90 -8.22
CA ASN A 139 4.99 3.49 -9.63
C ASN A 139 4.04 4.43 -10.37
N TYR A 140 2.90 4.73 -9.76
CA TYR A 140 1.91 5.62 -10.36
C TYR A 140 2.46 7.01 -10.64
N VAL A 141 3.19 7.60 -9.70
CA VAL A 141 3.80 8.94 -9.86
C VAL A 141 4.82 8.94 -11.01
N VAL A 142 5.67 7.92 -11.09
CA VAL A 142 6.67 7.77 -12.15
C VAL A 142 5.99 7.59 -13.51
N GLU A 143 4.99 6.70 -13.61
CA GLU A 143 4.27 6.46 -14.87
C GLU A 143 3.48 7.69 -15.32
N LEU A 144 2.83 8.39 -14.41
CA LEU A 144 2.12 9.62 -14.72
C LEU A 144 3.07 10.71 -15.26
N ASP A 145 4.26 10.86 -14.67
CA ASP A 145 5.27 11.81 -15.17
C ASP A 145 5.75 11.42 -16.57
N ARG A 146 5.99 10.12 -16.80
CA ARG A 146 6.38 9.58 -18.11
C ARG A 146 5.32 9.86 -19.18
N LEU A 147 4.06 9.60 -18.88
CA LEU A 147 2.94 9.85 -19.77
C LEU A 147 2.76 11.34 -20.06
N LYS A 148 2.88 12.20 -19.04
CA LYS A 148 2.85 13.66 -19.22
C LYS A 148 3.96 14.14 -20.16
N LYS A 149 5.20 13.70 -19.95
CA LYS A 149 6.33 14.04 -20.82
C LYS A 149 6.10 13.57 -22.26
N ALA A 150 5.58 12.36 -22.44
CA ALA A 150 5.24 11.83 -23.75
C ALA A 150 4.11 12.63 -24.44
N ALA A 151 3.10 13.05 -23.69
CA ALA A 151 2.00 13.88 -24.19
C ALA A 151 2.50 15.27 -24.63
N VAL A 152 3.35 15.92 -23.81
CA VAL A 152 3.97 17.21 -24.15
C VAL A 152 4.80 17.10 -25.43
N LYS A 153 5.62 16.04 -25.59
CA LYS A 153 6.39 15.79 -26.83
C LYS A 153 5.50 15.65 -28.07
N ARG A 154 4.27 15.20 -27.90
CA ARG A 154 3.26 15.09 -28.98
C ARG A 154 2.44 16.37 -29.18
N GLY A 155 2.76 17.46 -28.46
CA GLY A 155 2.03 18.73 -28.54
C GLY A 155 0.67 18.72 -27.80
N VAL A 156 0.42 17.74 -26.93
CA VAL A 156 -0.82 17.65 -26.16
C VAL A 156 -0.74 18.54 -24.93
N ASP A 157 -1.76 19.35 -24.68
CA ASP A 157 -1.86 20.21 -23.50
C ASP A 157 -2.21 19.39 -22.27
N VAL A 158 -1.22 19.17 -21.41
CA VAL A 158 -1.36 18.45 -20.15
C VAL A 158 -1.96 19.27 -19.01
N THR A 159 -2.21 20.59 -19.23
CA THR A 159 -2.91 21.45 -18.25
C THR A 159 -4.42 21.32 -18.37
N ASN A 160 -4.92 20.84 -19.52
CA ASN A 160 -6.33 20.55 -19.71
C ASN A 160 -6.78 19.45 -18.75
N LYS A 161 -7.88 19.69 -18.01
CA LYS A 161 -8.41 18.79 -16.97
C LYS A 161 -8.79 17.42 -17.51
N GLU A 162 -9.38 17.36 -18.70
CA GLU A 162 -9.82 16.11 -19.31
C GLU A 162 -8.62 15.29 -19.77
N THR A 163 -7.65 15.92 -20.44
CA THR A 163 -6.37 15.30 -20.80
C THR A 163 -5.66 14.74 -19.56
N LEU A 164 -5.55 15.55 -18.50
CA LEU A 164 -4.91 15.14 -17.28
C LEU A 164 -5.62 13.95 -16.62
N ARG A 165 -6.95 13.94 -16.61
CA ARG A 165 -7.76 12.83 -16.11
C ARG A 165 -7.50 11.55 -16.91
N GLY A 166 -7.43 11.65 -18.24
CA GLY A 166 -7.10 10.51 -19.11
C GLY A 166 -5.71 9.93 -18.80
N LEU A 167 -4.69 10.80 -18.67
CA LEU A 167 -3.34 10.38 -18.32
C LEU A 167 -3.25 9.74 -16.94
N LYS A 168 -4.00 10.24 -15.96
CA LYS A 168 -4.09 9.65 -14.61
C LYS A 168 -4.71 8.25 -14.66
N GLN A 169 -5.78 8.08 -15.43
CA GLN A 169 -6.44 6.78 -15.60
C GLN A 169 -5.52 5.78 -16.31
N GLU A 170 -4.79 6.21 -17.32
CA GLU A 170 -3.82 5.38 -18.05
C GLU A 170 -2.68 4.93 -17.12
N ALA A 171 -2.09 5.86 -16.36
CA ALA A 171 -1.07 5.54 -15.36
C ALA A 171 -1.58 4.52 -14.34
N ALA A 172 -2.80 4.71 -13.84
CA ALA A 172 -3.44 3.78 -12.89
C ALA A 172 -3.63 2.39 -13.50
N ASN A 173 -4.04 2.30 -14.76
CA ASN A 173 -4.21 1.03 -15.46
C ASN A 173 -2.89 0.30 -15.66
N ILE A 174 -1.82 1.03 -15.98
CA ILE A 174 -0.47 0.46 -16.10
C ILE A 174 -0.07 -0.16 -14.76
N VAL A 175 -0.20 0.58 -13.66
CA VAL A 175 0.18 0.08 -12.33
C VAL A 175 -0.63 -1.15 -11.93
N LYS A 176 -1.96 -1.14 -12.13
CA LYS A 176 -2.83 -2.28 -11.83
C LYS A 176 -2.45 -3.56 -12.59
N ASN A 177 -1.98 -3.41 -13.81
CA ASN A 177 -1.61 -4.53 -14.67
C ASN A 177 -0.19 -5.05 -14.43
N THR A 178 0.68 -4.23 -13.84
CA THR A 178 2.10 -4.53 -13.66
C THR A 178 2.50 -4.88 -12.23
N VAL A 179 1.74 -4.39 -11.26
CA VAL A 179 1.97 -4.72 -9.84
C VAL A 179 0.88 -5.70 -9.41
N PRO A 180 1.22 -6.97 -9.13
CA PRO A 180 0.24 -7.95 -8.66
C PRO A 180 -0.36 -7.52 -7.33
N ASN A 181 -1.67 -7.73 -7.19
CA ASN A 181 -2.41 -7.58 -5.93
C ASN A 181 -2.11 -8.74 -4.99
#